data_67c85d0cec338b98681567deccd88948
#
_entry.id   67c85d0cec338b98681567deccd88948
#
_cell.length_a   1.000
_cell.length_b   1.000
_cell.length_c   1.000
_cell.angle_alpha   90.00
_cell.angle_beta   90.00
_cell.angle_gamma   90.00
#
_symmetry.space_group_name_H-M   'P 1'
#
loop_
_entity.id
_entity.type
_entity.pdbx_description
1 polymer ?
#
loop_
_entity_poly.entity_id
_entity_poly.type
_entity_poly.pdbx_seq_one_letter_code
_entity_poly.pdbx_strand_id
1 'polypeptide(L)'
;MKLFLFNNEEKLLGSTSPISATQKEELNSIQTLEAVVRYSELVENAVYIGHKDYIKSDVFHLYKIDTVTKHDVSDVKITAVNSFFDDMESDGYIKDYRPENRDILSVLTTILTGSRWQVGTCNAQRNLTSNFYYVTRKAALSKVIEATQIEIRPRYVFNRGKITNRYLDVFTRLGRDNGKVFVHGKDLLTVSEKKSKGAIYTAVVGRGKGEEKDTGGYGRRITFKDVVWDRRADKPVDKPAGQEFVEIPAMTKLYGFDNGKKPRIKIVEFQDEENPENLLWLSYQWLEKNSRIQVEYSATVVNVGNLDLGDTVGISNTKLGVKYKTRVFKVERNLINNRLTKFGIGDKVTTSPFSRTLELAKDMKNFQDDTIYWLDKIRERLSDKFLNEDGYNYDLKANNEYKLPAGYYSFDKPIDQNPTKVVY
;
A
#
# COMPACT_ATOMS: atom_id res chain seq x y z
N MET A 1 -14.20 0.52 -22.05
CA MET A 1 -13.56 -0.56 -21.28
C MET A 1 -14.62 -1.50 -20.73
N LYS A 2 -14.32 -2.82 -20.62
CA LYS A 2 -15.23 -3.81 -20.00
C LYS A 2 -14.59 -4.38 -18.74
N LEU A 3 -15.38 -4.53 -17.70
CA LEU A 3 -15.08 -5.30 -16.52
C LEU A 3 -15.80 -6.65 -16.62
N PHE A 4 -15.10 -7.71 -16.27
CA PHE A 4 -15.59 -9.09 -16.32
C PHE A 4 -15.91 -9.54 -14.90
N LEU A 5 -17.06 -10.17 -14.71
CA LEU A 5 -17.55 -10.65 -13.41
C LEU A 5 -17.48 -12.16 -13.37
N PHE A 6 -16.99 -12.72 -12.28
CA PHE A 6 -16.76 -14.15 -12.12
C PHE A 6 -17.38 -14.64 -10.80
N ASN A 7 -17.80 -15.91 -10.79
CA ASN A 7 -18.23 -16.59 -9.59
C ASN A 7 -17.05 -17.07 -8.72
N ASN A 8 -17.33 -17.76 -7.63
CA ASN A 8 -16.31 -18.31 -6.73
C ASN A 8 -15.38 -19.36 -7.39
N GLU A 9 -15.85 -20.03 -8.44
CA GLU A 9 -15.06 -20.97 -9.25
C GLU A 9 -14.27 -20.27 -10.37
N GLU A 10 -14.28 -18.94 -10.39
CA GLU A 10 -13.66 -18.08 -11.40
C GLU A 10 -14.18 -18.34 -12.83
N LYS A 11 -15.41 -18.80 -12.93
CA LYS A 11 -16.14 -18.90 -14.19
C LYS A 11 -16.79 -17.57 -14.52
N LEU A 12 -16.62 -17.13 -15.75
CA LEU A 12 -17.20 -15.89 -16.23
C LEU A 12 -18.75 -15.94 -16.15
N LEU A 13 -19.32 -14.99 -15.44
CA LEU A 13 -20.76 -14.77 -15.33
C LEU A 13 -21.28 -13.75 -16.34
N GLY A 14 -20.48 -12.71 -16.61
CA GLY A 14 -20.86 -11.63 -17.51
C GLY A 14 -19.82 -10.53 -17.56
N SER A 15 -20.19 -9.43 -18.19
CA SER A 15 -19.35 -8.22 -18.24
C SER A 15 -20.20 -6.99 -18.11
N THR A 16 -19.65 -5.94 -17.51
CA THR A 16 -20.27 -4.63 -17.32
C THR A 16 -19.41 -3.54 -17.92
N SER A 17 -20.05 -2.43 -18.30
CA SER A 17 -19.38 -1.20 -18.73
C SER A 17 -19.40 -0.20 -17.58
N PRO A 18 -18.29 0.04 -16.88
CA PRO A 18 -18.29 0.88 -15.71
C PRO A 18 -18.55 2.37 -16.06
N ILE A 19 -19.25 3.07 -15.19
CA ILE A 19 -19.42 4.52 -15.21
C ILE A 19 -18.10 5.19 -14.81
N SER A 20 -17.43 4.64 -13.79
CA SER A 20 -16.08 5.00 -13.41
C SER A 20 -15.31 3.77 -12.97
N ALA A 21 -14.01 3.74 -13.23
CA ALA A 21 -13.14 2.67 -12.76
C ALA A 21 -11.71 3.18 -12.56
N THR A 22 -11.17 2.94 -11.38
CA THR A 22 -9.81 3.33 -11.01
C THR A 22 -9.06 2.13 -10.44
N GLN A 23 -7.97 1.78 -11.08
CA GLN A 23 -7.01 0.79 -10.61
C GLN A 23 -5.89 1.50 -9.87
N LYS A 24 -5.56 1.03 -8.67
CA LYS A 24 -4.44 1.55 -7.88
C LYS A 24 -3.40 0.45 -7.73
N GLU A 25 -2.19 0.74 -8.17
CA GLU A 25 -1.04 -0.15 -8.08
C GLU A 25 0.13 0.59 -7.43
N GLU A 26 0.87 -0.11 -6.60
CA GLU A 26 2.09 0.40 -5.99
C GLU A 26 3.10 -0.74 -5.84
N LEU A 27 4.39 -0.44 -6.00
CA LEU A 27 5.47 -1.43 -5.89
C LEU A 27 5.39 -2.18 -4.56
N ASN A 28 5.39 -3.51 -4.62
CA ASN A 28 5.33 -4.39 -3.46
C ASN A 28 4.20 -4.06 -2.48
N SER A 29 3.07 -3.63 -2.97
CA SER A 29 1.92 -3.23 -2.15
C SER A 29 0.63 -3.83 -2.69
N ILE A 30 -0.41 -3.78 -1.87
CA ILE A 30 -1.75 -4.26 -2.24
C ILE A 30 -2.27 -3.44 -3.42
N GLN A 31 -2.80 -4.13 -4.42
CA GLN A 31 -3.42 -3.52 -5.58
C GLN A 31 -4.94 -3.55 -5.41
N THR A 32 -5.60 -2.45 -5.76
CA THR A 32 -7.04 -2.31 -5.60
C THR A 32 -7.72 -1.83 -6.89
N LEU A 33 -8.99 -2.18 -7.03
CA LEU A 33 -9.88 -1.66 -8.05
C LEU A 33 -11.10 -1.05 -7.38
N GLU A 34 -11.42 0.19 -7.74
CA GLU A 34 -12.66 0.86 -7.39
C GLU A 34 -13.44 1.09 -8.69
N ALA A 35 -14.69 0.66 -8.75
CA ALA A 35 -15.54 0.82 -9.91
C ALA A 35 -16.95 1.23 -9.51
N VAL A 36 -17.59 2.05 -10.34
CA VAL A 36 -19.03 2.34 -10.25
C VAL A 36 -19.68 1.76 -11.50
N VAL A 37 -20.67 0.91 -11.30
CA VAL A 37 -21.41 0.24 -12.37
C VAL A 37 -22.91 0.48 -12.18
N ARG A 38 -23.70 0.30 -13.26
CA ARG A 38 -25.16 0.34 -13.15
C ARG A 38 -25.66 -0.90 -12.38
N TYR A 39 -26.64 -0.69 -11.52
CA TYR A 39 -27.23 -1.77 -10.75
C TYR A 39 -27.79 -2.90 -11.64
N SER A 40 -28.39 -2.55 -12.78
CA SER A 40 -28.92 -3.52 -13.77
C SER A 40 -27.84 -4.39 -14.42
N GLU A 41 -26.58 -4.00 -14.36
CA GLU A 41 -25.44 -4.75 -14.90
C GLU A 41 -24.67 -5.53 -13.82
N LEU A 42 -25.09 -5.42 -12.54
CA LEU A 42 -24.48 -6.15 -11.44
C LEU A 42 -25.00 -7.60 -11.45
N VAL A 43 -24.06 -8.53 -11.39
CA VAL A 43 -24.38 -9.96 -11.19
C VAL A 43 -24.23 -10.26 -9.71
N GLU A 44 -25.33 -10.58 -9.03
CA GLU A 44 -25.38 -10.73 -7.56
C GLU A 44 -24.40 -11.79 -7.02
N ASN A 45 -24.13 -12.85 -7.77
CA ASN A 45 -23.23 -13.93 -7.36
C ASN A 45 -21.77 -13.70 -7.79
N ALA A 46 -21.42 -12.50 -8.22
CA ALA A 46 -20.04 -12.18 -8.58
C ALA A 46 -19.16 -12.09 -7.32
N VAL A 47 -18.11 -12.89 -7.29
CA VAL A 47 -17.10 -12.90 -6.23
C VAL A 47 -15.83 -12.19 -6.70
N TYR A 48 -15.52 -12.29 -7.99
CA TYR A 48 -14.36 -11.63 -8.57
C TYR A 48 -14.76 -10.69 -9.70
N ILE A 49 -13.96 -9.66 -9.86
CA ILE A 49 -14.03 -8.68 -10.95
C ILE A 49 -12.66 -8.55 -11.60
N GLY A 50 -12.60 -8.49 -12.91
CA GLY A 50 -11.33 -8.39 -13.60
C GLY A 50 -11.41 -7.58 -14.87
N HIS A 51 -10.25 -7.21 -15.39
CA HIS A 51 -10.12 -6.50 -16.67
C HIS A 51 -8.83 -6.85 -17.39
N LYS A 52 -8.81 -6.64 -18.69
CA LYS A 52 -7.57 -6.70 -19.48
C LYS A 52 -6.73 -5.47 -19.17
N ASP A 53 -5.42 -5.65 -19.12
CA ASP A 53 -4.50 -4.54 -18.93
C ASP A 53 -4.66 -3.50 -20.05
N TYR A 54 -4.50 -2.24 -19.69
CA TYR A 54 -4.66 -1.13 -20.64
C TYR A 54 -3.51 -1.04 -21.66
N ILE A 55 -2.30 -1.40 -21.22
CA ILE A 55 -1.07 -1.28 -22.02
C ILE A 55 -0.74 -2.61 -22.71
N LYS A 56 -0.93 -3.72 -21.98
CA LYS A 56 -0.57 -5.08 -22.39
C LYS A 56 -1.83 -5.91 -22.54
N SER A 57 -2.34 -6.03 -23.77
CA SER A 57 -3.62 -6.70 -24.05
C SER A 57 -3.66 -8.20 -23.68
N ASP A 58 -2.51 -8.82 -23.51
CA ASP A 58 -2.30 -10.21 -23.09
C ASP A 58 -2.28 -10.40 -21.57
N VAL A 59 -2.21 -9.29 -20.80
CA VAL A 59 -2.23 -9.30 -19.35
C VAL A 59 -3.66 -9.10 -18.84
N PHE A 60 -4.02 -9.88 -17.86
CA PHE A 60 -5.30 -9.79 -17.16
C PHE A 60 -5.08 -9.49 -15.68
N HIS A 61 -5.96 -8.67 -15.11
CA HIS A 61 -5.99 -8.35 -13.69
C HIS A 61 -7.25 -8.92 -13.08
N LEU A 62 -7.12 -9.63 -11.96
CA LEU A 62 -8.24 -10.23 -11.23
C LEU A 62 -8.26 -9.71 -9.80
N TYR A 63 -9.41 -9.26 -9.36
CA TYR A 63 -9.65 -8.73 -8.02
C TYR A 63 -10.78 -9.50 -7.36
N LYS A 64 -10.63 -9.81 -6.08
CA LYS A 64 -11.73 -10.28 -5.25
C LYS A 64 -12.54 -9.08 -4.79
N ILE A 65 -13.85 -9.15 -4.94
CA ILE A 65 -14.77 -8.11 -4.50
C ILE A 65 -14.77 -8.11 -2.97
N ASP A 66 -14.45 -6.96 -2.39
CA ASP A 66 -14.41 -6.74 -0.95
C ASP A 66 -15.73 -6.12 -0.47
N THR A 67 -16.14 -5.03 -1.10
CA THR A 67 -17.40 -4.36 -0.74
C THR A 67 -18.21 -3.99 -1.97
N VAL A 68 -19.53 -4.08 -1.81
CA VAL A 68 -20.53 -3.63 -2.78
C VAL A 68 -21.47 -2.67 -2.08
N THR A 69 -21.37 -1.38 -2.41
CA THR A 69 -22.21 -0.33 -1.84
C THR A 69 -23.23 0.14 -2.87
N LYS A 70 -24.50 0.00 -2.57
CA LYS A 70 -25.58 0.48 -3.41
C LYS A 70 -25.85 1.95 -3.05
N HIS A 71 -25.79 2.82 -4.05
CA HIS A 71 -26.18 4.21 -3.93
C HIS A 71 -27.44 4.41 -4.74
N ASP A 72 -28.55 4.67 -4.07
CA ASP A 72 -29.88 4.78 -4.69
C ASP A 72 -30.24 3.62 -5.63
N VAL A 73 -31.16 3.87 -6.56
CA VAL A 73 -31.73 2.81 -7.42
C VAL A 73 -30.89 2.52 -8.65
N SER A 74 -29.87 3.34 -8.94
CA SER A 74 -29.21 3.32 -10.25
C SER A 74 -27.77 2.78 -10.26
N ASP A 75 -26.99 3.11 -9.25
CA ASP A 75 -25.54 2.90 -9.30
C ASP A 75 -25.01 2.07 -8.12
N VAL A 76 -23.99 1.29 -8.39
CA VAL A 76 -23.33 0.45 -7.39
C VAL A 76 -21.83 0.72 -7.41
N LYS A 77 -21.28 1.06 -6.26
CA LYS A 77 -19.83 1.14 -6.05
C LYS A 77 -19.29 -0.21 -5.62
N ILE A 78 -18.30 -0.69 -6.34
CA ILE A 78 -17.56 -1.93 -6.06
C ILE A 78 -16.14 -1.54 -5.64
N THR A 79 -15.70 -2.06 -4.51
CA THR A 79 -14.30 -2.02 -4.09
C THR A 79 -13.75 -3.43 -4.12
N ALA A 80 -12.58 -3.64 -4.70
CA ALA A 80 -12.00 -4.95 -4.85
C ALA A 80 -10.49 -4.92 -4.66
N VAL A 81 -9.94 -6.01 -4.14
CA VAL A 81 -8.51 -6.20 -3.86
C VAL A 81 -7.97 -7.27 -4.80
N ASN A 82 -6.78 -7.08 -5.35
CA ASN A 82 -6.16 -8.09 -6.21
C ASN A 82 -6.13 -9.45 -5.51
N SER A 83 -6.67 -10.47 -6.17
CA SER A 83 -6.92 -11.78 -5.55
C SER A 83 -5.65 -12.48 -5.06
N PHE A 84 -4.46 -12.12 -5.58
CA PHE A 84 -3.19 -12.61 -5.08
C PHE A 84 -3.00 -12.36 -3.58
N PHE A 85 -3.35 -11.18 -3.10
CA PHE A 85 -3.12 -10.82 -1.70
C PHE A 85 -4.08 -11.54 -0.75
N ASP A 86 -5.31 -11.80 -1.19
CA ASP A 86 -6.27 -12.62 -0.45
C ASP A 86 -5.83 -14.07 -0.43
N ASP A 87 -5.41 -14.61 -1.58
CA ASP A 87 -4.89 -15.98 -1.68
C ASP A 87 -3.66 -16.18 -0.77
N MET A 88 -2.72 -15.26 -0.77
CA MET A 88 -1.51 -15.39 0.08
C MET A 88 -1.82 -15.30 1.58
N GLU A 89 -2.89 -14.64 1.97
CA GLU A 89 -3.34 -14.58 3.36
C GLU A 89 -4.06 -15.85 3.78
N SER A 90 -4.92 -16.41 2.91
CA SER A 90 -5.90 -17.43 3.29
C SER A 90 -5.68 -18.81 2.68
N ASP A 91 -4.83 -18.97 1.65
CA ASP A 91 -4.54 -20.23 0.99
C ASP A 91 -3.44 -21.02 1.70
N GLY A 92 -3.71 -21.43 2.95
CA GLY A 92 -2.81 -22.23 3.76
C GLY A 92 -1.66 -21.44 4.43
N TYR A 93 -0.74 -22.19 5.04
CA TYR A 93 0.36 -21.64 5.83
C TYR A 93 1.63 -22.46 5.66
N ILE A 94 2.76 -21.89 6.05
CA ILE A 94 4.06 -22.56 6.11
C ILE A 94 4.28 -23.02 7.54
N LYS A 95 4.39 -24.35 7.73
CA LYS A 95 4.56 -24.94 9.05
C LYS A 95 5.95 -24.71 9.60
N ASP A 96 6.96 -25.10 8.83
CA ASP A 96 8.38 -24.91 9.17
C ASP A 96 9.21 -24.98 7.89
N TYR A 97 9.90 -23.88 7.58
CA TYR A 97 10.83 -23.80 6.46
C TYR A 97 11.97 -22.84 6.80
N ARG A 98 13.19 -23.34 6.79
CA ARG A 98 14.39 -22.61 7.22
C ARG A 98 15.44 -22.64 6.10
N PRO A 99 15.32 -21.80 5.07
CA PRO A 99 16.33 -21.72 4.02
C PRO A 99 17.63 -21.12 4.56
N GLU A 100 18.73 -21.78 4.27
CA GLU A 100 20.08 -21.30 4.54
C GLU A 100 20.79 -21.02 3.21
N ASN A 101 21.14 -19.75 2.96
CA ASN A 101 21.79 -19.28 1.74
C ASN A 101 21.18 -19.83 0.44
N ARG A 102 19.85 -19.97 0.41
CA ARG A 102 19.12 -20.52 -0.73
C ARG A 102 18.78 -19.44 -1.75
N ASP A 103 18.87 -19.79 -3.02
CA ASP A 103 18.45 -18.92 -4.10
C ASP A 103 16.96 -18.57 -3.99
N ILE A 104 16.62 -17.36 -4.40
CA ILE A 104 15.28 -16.78 -4.21
C ILE A 104 14.19 -17.53 -5.01
N LEU A 105 14.53 -18.09 -6.17
CA LEU A 105 13.59 -18.87 -6.97
C LEU A 105 13.15 -20.12 -6.21
N SER A 106 14.09 -20.87 -5.63
CA SER A 106 13.82 -22.06 -4.81
C SER A 106 13.02 -21.70 -3.56
N VAL A 107 13.36 -20.59 -2.89
CA VAL A 107 12.62 -20.12 -1.71
C VAL A 107 11.17 -19.81 -2.06
N LEU A 108 10.93 -19.02 -3.10
CA LEU A 108 9.58 -18.63 -3.51
C LEU A 108 8.77 -19.83 -4.04
N THR A 109 9.42 -20.76 -4.76
CA THR A 109 8.78 -22.01 -5.20
C THR A 109 8.29 -22.81 -4.01
N THR A 110 9.10 -22.93 -2.96
CA THR A 110 8.72 -23.64 -1.72
C THR A 110 7.56 -22.92 -1.02
N ILE A 111 7.62 -21.60 -0.89
CA ILE A 111 6.54 -20.79 -0.27
C ILE A 111 5.21 -20.95 -1.01
N LEU A 112 5.23 -21.03 -2.34
CA LEU A 112 4.03 -21.15 -3.18
C LEU A 112 3.57 -22.61 -3.34
N THR A 113 4.35 -23.60 -2.93
CA THR A 113 3.96 -25.02 -3.03
C THR A 113 2.63 -25.27 -2.29
N GLY A 114 1.71 -25.99 -2.96
CA GLY A 114 0.39 -26.29 -2.44
C GLY A 114 -0.60 -25.13 -2.53
N SER A 115 -0.20 -23.96 -3.05
CA SER A 115 -1.13 -22.90 -3.44
C SER A 115 -1.49 -23.03 -4.92
N ARG A 116 -2.44 -22.23 -5.38
CA ARG A 116 -2.79 -22.14 -6.81
C ARG A 116 -1.87 -21.21 -7.61
N TRP A 117 -0.78 -20.73 -7.02
CA TRP A 117 0.20 -19.83 -7.61
C TRP A 117 1.51 -20.54 -7.91
N GLN A 118 2.19 -20.10 -8.97
CA GLN A 118 3.50 -20.58 -9.35
C GLN A 118 4.44 -19.39 -9.56
N VAL A 119 5.74 -19.60 -9.36
CA VAL A 119 6.73 -18.59 -9.78
C VAL A 119 6.72 -18.53 -11.30
N GLY A 120 6.53 -17.33 -11.83
CA GLY A 120 6.62 -17.05 -13.26
C GLY A 120 8.04 -16.69 -13.69
N THR A 121 8.20 -15.52 -14.30
CA THR A 121 9.53 -14.99 -14.62
C THR A 121 10.25 -14.60 -13.33
N CYS A 122 11.48 -15.07 -13.15
CA CYS A 122 12.35 -14.68 -12.04
C CYS A 122 13.70 -14.23 -12.61
N ASN A 123 14.03 -12.95 -12.50
CA ASN A 123 15.34 -12.41 -12.85
C ASN A 123 16.14 -11.94 -11.63
N ALA A 124 15.61 -12.17 -10.44
CA ALA A 124 16.27 -11.80 -9.20
C ALA A 124 17.34 -12.85 -8.83
N GLN A 125 18.60 -12.43 -8.83
CA GLN A 125 19.72 -13.24 -8.37
C GLN A 125 20.06 -12.83 -6.93
N ARG A 126 19.38 -13.44 -5.97
CA ARG A 126 19.53 -13.19 -4.54
C ARG A 126 19.46 -14.51 -3.80
N ASN A 127 20.21 -14.61 -2.71
CA ASN A 127 20.10 -15.71 -1.76
C ASN A 127 19.44 -15.21 -0.48
N LEU A 128 18.79 -16.10 0.23
CA LEU A 128 18.10 -15.81 1.49
C LEU A 128 18.47 -16.88 2.54
N THR A 129 18.78 -16.38 3.72
CA THR A 129 18.74 -17.13 4.98
C THR A 129 17.59 -16.55 5.80
N SER A 130 16.65 -17.38 6.20
CA SER A 130 15.48 -16.93 6.95
C SER A 130 14.83 -18.09 7.71
N ASN A 131 13.83 -17.77 8.51
CA ASN A 131 13.03 -18.73 9.26
C ASN A 131 11.53 -18.41 9.06
N PHE A 132 10.78 -19.40 8.59
CA PHE A 132 9.33 -19.32 8.41
C PHE A 132 8.70 -20.43 9.25
N TYR A 133 8.11 -20.05 10.38
CA TYR A 133 7.51 -20.99 11.33
C TYR A 133 6.06 -20.56 11.66
N TYR A 134 5.09 -21.40 11.27
CA TYR A 134 3.66 -21.16 11.40
C TYR A 134 3.22 -19.76 10.92
N VAL A 135 3.62 -19.40 9.70
CA VAL A 135 3.31 -18.11 9.09
C VAL A 135 2.45 -18.28 7.83
N THR A 136 1.60 -17.28 7.53
CA THR A 136 0.87 -17.23 6.26
C THR A 136 1.86 -17.04 5.10
N ARG A 137 1.48 -17.43 3.88
CA ARG A 137 2.30 -17.17 2.69
C ARG A 137 2.56 -15.67 2.50
N LYS A 138 1.57 -14.83 2.82
CA LYS A 138 1.72 -13.36 2.77
C LYS A 138 2.81 -12.87 3.73
N ALA A 139 2.82 -13.35 4.98
CA ALA A 139 3.85 -12.99 5.94
C ALA A 139 5.25 -13.46 5.49
N ALA A 140 5.34 -14.67 4.94
CA ALA A 140 6.59 -15.19 4.40
C ALA A 140 7.08 -14.36 3.20
N LEU A 141 6.21 -14.03 2.25
CA LEU A 141 6.55 -13.15 1.11
C LEU A 141 7.00 -11.76 1.57
N SER A 142 6.36 -11.21 2.60
CA SER A 142 6.79 -9.92 3.18
C SER A 142 8.21 -9.98 3.72
N LYS A 143 8.55 -11.03 4.48
CA LYS A 143 9.92 -11.25 4.97
C LYS A 143 10.93 -11.40 3.82
N VAL A 144 10.56 -12.15 2.78
CA VAL A 144 11.41 -12.32 1.58
C VAL A 144 11.67 -10.97 0.92
N ILE A 145 10.63 -10.18 0.66
CA ILE A 145 10.74 -8.86 0.03
C ILE A 145 11.58 -7.91 0.88
N GLU A 146 11.37 -7.91 2.19
CA GLU A 146 12.14 -7.07 3.12
C GLU A 146 13.63 -7.43 3.12
N ALA A 147 13.95 -8.72 3.18
CA ALA A 147 15.33 -9.20 3.24
C ALA A 147 16.08 -9.04 1.92
N THR A 148 15.43 -9.28 0.79
CA THR A 148 16.10 -9.36 -0.52
C THR A 148 15.85 -8.12 -1.41
N GLN A 149 14.90 -7.25 -1.03
CA GLN A 149 14.50 -6.05 -1.79
C GLN A 149 14.06 -6.36 -3.24
N ILE A 150 13.56 -7.57 -3.48
CA ILE A 150 12.97 -7.94 -4.76
C ILE A 150 11.64 -7.23 -4.96
N GLU A 151 11.22 -7.14 -6.20
CA GLU A 151 9.92 -6.58 -6.59
C GLU A 151 9.08 -7.65 -7.26
N ILE A 152 7.80 -7.71 -6.91
CA ILE A 152 6.90 -8.75 -7.37
C ILE A 152 5.74 -8.18 -8.17
N ARG A 153 5.24 -8.98 -9.13
CA ARG A 153 4.03 -8.67 -9.92
C ARG A 153 3.19 -9.94 -10.10
N PRO A 154 1.98 -9.98 -9.55
CA PRO A 154 1.01 -11.03 -9.86
C PRO A 154 0.57 -10.93 -11.33
N ARG A 155 0.45 -12.08 -11.99
CA ARG A 155 0.01 -12.17 -13.38
C ARG A 155 -0.95 -13.33 -13.57
N TYR A 156 -2.08 -13.06 -14.21
CA TYR A 156 -3.13 -14.02 -14.49
C TYR A 156 -3.20 -14.32 -15.98
N VAL A 157 -3.46 -15.59 -16.31
CA VAL A 157 -3.75 -16.01 -17.67
C VAL A 157 -5.26 -16.25 -17.79
N PHE A 158 -5.90 -15.37 -18.56
CA PHE A 158 -7.33 -15.48 -18.87
C PHE A 158 -7.54 -16.07 -20.26
N ASN A 159 -8.20 -17.21 -20.32
CA ASN A 159 -8.47 -17.88 -21.57
C ASN A 159 -9.87 -18.48 -21.58
N ARG A 160 -10.63 -18.26 -22.67
CA ARG A 160 -11.96 -18.83 -22.93
C ARG A 160 -12.93 -18.71 -21.73
N GLY A 161 -12.94 -17.54 -21.08
CA GLY A 161 -13.85 -17.27 -19.96
C GLY A 161 -13.40 -17.83 -18.60
N LYS A 162 -12.16 -18.30 -18.46
CA LYS A 162 -11.59 -18.81 -17.20
C LYS A 162 -10.20 -18.25 -16.94
N ILE A 163 -9.85 -18.16 -15.66
CA ILE A 163 -8.47 -17.97 -15.22
C ILE A 163 -7.79 -19.34 -15.21
N THR A 164 -6.85 -19.56 -16.12
CA THR A 164 -6.19 -20.86 -16.29
C THR A 164 -4.91 -21.00 -15.50
N ASN A 165 -4.16 -19.92 -15.34
CA ASN A 165 -2.89 -19.92 -14.62
C ASN A 165 -2.70 -18.63 -13.84
N ARG A 166 -1.91 -18.71 -12.77
CA ARG A 166 -1.50 -17.62 -11.90
C ARG A 166 -0.01 -17.68 -11.67
N TYR A 167 0.67 -16.60 -11.99
CA TYR A 167 2.11 -16.48 -11.86
C TYR A 167 2.49 -15.32 -10.98
N LEU A 168 3.48 -15.53 -10.12
CA LEU A 168 4.20 -14.49 -9.43
C LEU A 168 5.50 -14.21 -10.20
N ASP A 169 5.53 -13.11 -10.94
CA ASP A 169 6.75 -12.66 -11.60
C ASP A 169 7.60 -11.88 -10.60
N VAL A 170 8.92 -12.12 -10.60
CA VAL A 170 9.88 -11.68 -9.59
C VAL A 170 11.04 -10.97 -10.25
N PHE A 171 11.35 -9.78 -9.77
CA PHE A 171 12.35 -8.91 -10.35
C PHE A 171 13.32 -8.38 -9.30
N THR A 172 14.59 -8.25 -9.65
CA THR A 172 15.51 -7.41 -8.87
C THR A 172 15.01 -5.96 -8.89
N ARG A 173 14.49 -5.54 -10.05
CA ARG A 173 13.91 -4.23 -10.28
C ARG A 173 12.85 -4.32 -11.38
N LEU A 174 11.62 -3.97 -11.06
CA LEU A 174 10.52 -3.88 -12.01
C LEU A 174 10.63 -2.60 -12.84
N GLY A 175 10.11 -2.63 -14.07
CA GLY A 175 10.10 -1.51 -15.00
C GLY A 175 11.41 -1.35 -15.76
N ARG A 176 11.45 -0.35 -16.62
CA ARG A 176 12.56 -0.05 -17.53
C ARG A 176 12.88 1.44 -17.52
N ASP A 177 14.05 1.83 -18.02
CA ASP A 177 14.30 3.23 -18.33
C ASP A 177 13.46 3.60 -19.57
N ASN A 178 12.40 4.34 -19.35
CA ASN A 178 11.45 4.70 -20.40
C ASN A 178 12.00 5.83 -21.28
N GLY A 179 13.03 6.56 -20.82
CA GLY A 179 13.61 7.71 -21.53
C GLY A 179 12.70 8.94 -21.56
N LYS A 180 11.46 8.83 -21.05
CA LYS A 180 10.52 9.94 -21.05
C LYS A 180 10.90 10.99 -20.02
N VAL A 181 10.87 12.26 -20.40
CA VAL A 181 11.08 13.40 -19.50
C VAL A 181 9.79 14.20 -19.45
N PHE A 182 9.26 14.37 -18.25
CA PHE A 182 8.11 15.23 -17.98
C PHE A 182 8.58 16.66 -17.73
N VAL A 183 8.04 17.59 -18.51
CA VAL A 183 8.39 19.00 -18.40
C VAL A 183 7.22 19.81 -17.86
N HIS A 184 7.49 20.64 -16.84
CA HIS A 184 6.46 21.50 -16.28
C HIS A 184 5.92 22.50 -17.33
N GLY A 185 4.60 22.59 -17.43
CA GLY A 185 3.91 23.42 -18.41
C GLY A 185 3.65 22.75 -19.77
N LYS A 186 4.14 21.51 -19.97
CA LYS A 186 3.88 20.72 -21.19
C LYS A 186 3.13 19.44 -20.89
N ASP A 187 3.76 18.49 -20.22
CA ASP A 187 3.21 17.17 -19.92
C ASP A 187 2.87 17.02 -18.44
N LEU A 188 3.36 17.92 -17.60
CA LEU A 188 3.28 17.91 -16.17
C LEU A 188 2.26 18.97 -15.73
N LEU A 189 1.06 18.56 -15.33
CA LEU A 189 0.00 19.47 -14.89
C LEU A 189 0.26 19.98 -13.48
N THR A 190 0.56 19.07 -12.58
CA THR A 190 0.86 19.41 -11.19
C THR A 190 2.05 18.60 -10.71
N VAL A 191 2.91 19.21 -9.92
CA VAL A 191 3.95 18.53 -9.14
C VAL A 191 3.79 18.99 -7.70
N SER A 192 3.60 18.06 -6.81
CA SER A 192 3.77 18.32 -5.38
C SER A 192 5.01 17.59 -4.89
N GLU A 193 5.85 18.28 -4.15
CA GLU A 193 7.00 17.72 -3.47
C GLU A 193 6.66 17.62 -1.99
N LYS A 194 6.68 16.40 -1.46
CA LYS A 194 6.54 16.15 -0.03
C LYS A 194 7.88 15.69 0.52
N LYS A 195 8.55 16.57 1.25
CA LYS A 195 9.77 16.26 1.98
C LYS A 195 9.41 15.79 3.39
N SER A 196 9.61 14.54 3.67
CA SER A 196 9.52 14.04 5.03
C SER A 196 10.86 14.32 5.73
N LYS A 197 10.86 15.32 6.61
CA LYS A 197 11.96 15.63 7.53
C LYS A 197 11.80 14.88 8.85
N GLY A 198 11.18 13.68 8.83
CA GLY A 198 11.07 12.82 9.99
C GLY A 198 12.43 12.58 10.66
N ALA A 199 12.44 11.85 11.74
CA ALA A 199 13.70 11.58 12.43
C ALA A 199 14.68 10.85 11.50
N ILE A 200 15.75 11.51 11.13
CA ILE A 200 16.86 10.93 10.37
C ILE A 200 17.77 10.24 11.37
N TYR A 201 18.06 8.97 11.11
CA TYR A 201 18.99 8.18 11.92
C TYR A 201 20.23 7.84 11.10
N THR A 202 21.40 7.87 11.73
CA THR A 202 22.67 7.63 11.05
C THR A 202 23.35 6.37 11.54
N ALA A 203 22.81 5.77 12.60
CA ALA A 203 23.19 4.46 13.11
C ALA A 203 21.97 3.71 13.67
N VAL A 204 22.07 2.40 13.74
CA VAL A 204 21.01 1.54 14.25
C VAL A 204 21.55 0.38 15.07
N VAL A 205 20.90 0.11 16.19
CA VAL A 205 21.08 -1.12 16.99
C VAL A 205 19.92 -2.05 16.61
N GLY A 206 20.22 -3.18 16.00
CA GLY A 206 19.24 -4.23 15.72
C GLY A 206 19.17 -5.22 16.87
N ARG A 207 17.95 -5.60 17.24
CA ARG A 207 17.69 -6.60 18.27
C ARG A 207 16.83 -7.70 17.66
N GLY A 208 17.37 -8.92 17.68
CA GLY A 208 16.71 -10.12 17.16
C GLY A 208 15.75 -10.77 18.17
N LYS A 209 15.47 -12.04 17.96
CA LYS A 209 14.65 -12.88 18.84
C LYS A 209 15.28 -12.96 20.25
N GLY A 210 14.45 -13.10 21.26
CA GLY A 210 14.91 -13.39 22.61
C GLY A 210 15.37 -14.83 22.74
N GLU A 211 16.49 -15.07 23.40
CA GLU A 211 16.95 -16.42 23.76
C GLU A 211 15.97 -17.06 24.75
N GLU A 212 15.57 -18.30 24.49
CA GLU A 212 14.72 -19.05 25.41
C GLU A 212 15.52 -19.43 26.66
N LYS A 213 14.91 -19.26 27.83
CA LYS A 213 15.51 -19.67 29.12
C LYS A 213 14.93 -21.00 29.58
N ASP A 214 15.76 -21.84 30.16
CA ASP A 214 15.35 -23.14 30.74
C ASP A 214 14.25 -23.01 31.80
N THR A 215 14.08 -21.82 32.37
CA THR A 215 13.08 -21.51 33.40
C THR A 215 11.77 -20.96 32.84
N GLY A 216 11.62 -20.93 31.50
CA GLY A 216 10.49 -20.28 30.81
C GLY A 216 10.65 -18.77 30.69
N GLY A 217 10.21 -18.22 29.57
CA GLY A 217 10.35 -16.81 29.21
C GLY A 217 11.58 -16.53 28.32
N TYR A 218 11.70 -15.27 27.87
CA TYR A 218 12.78 -14.85 26.98
C TYR A 218 13.88 -14.14 27.76
N GLY A 219 15.12 -14.52 27.44
CA GLY A 219 16.33 -13.91 27.98
C GLY A 219 16.83 -12.73 27.18
N ARG A 220 18.16 -12.66 27.07
CA ARG A 220 18.86 -11.65 26.29
C ARG A 220 18.46 -11.78 24.82
N ARG A 221 18.21 -10.67 24.16
CA ARG A 221 17.92 -10.67 22.73
C ARG A 221 19.20 -10.85 21.90
N ILE A 222 19.11 -11.57 20.82
CA ILE A 222 20.18 -11.72 19.83
C ILE A 222 20.59 -10.33 19.33
N THR A 223 21.90 -10.12 19.23
CA THR A 223 22.50 -8.90 18.69
C THR A 223 23.56 -9.28 17.66
N PHE A 224 24.00 -8.33 16.86
CA PHE A 224 25.08 -8.51 15.90
C PHE A 224 26.42 -7.95 16.40
N LYS A 225 26.61 -7.81 17.72
CA LYS A 225 27.80 -7.19 18.31
C LYS A 225 29.11 -7.78 17.79
N ASP A 226 29.19 -9.10 17.67
CA ASP A 226 30.40 -9.84 17.31
C ASP A 226 30.56 -10.06 15.80
N VAL A 227 29.56 -9.71 14.99
CA VAL A 227 29.65 -9.78 13.53
C VAL A 227 30.54 -8.66 13.03
N VAL A 228 31.47 -8.99 12.12
CA VAL A 228 32.42 -8.05 11.51
C VAL A 228 32.08 -7.83 10.05
N TRP A 229 31.94 -6.57 9.65
CA TRP A 229 31.88 -6.18 8.26
C TRP A 229 33.09 -5.34 7.88
N ASP A 230 33.67 -5.64 6.70
CA ASP A 230 34.80 -4.90 6.11
C ASP A 230 34.43 -4.53 4.67
N ARG A 231 34.49 -3.27 4.33
CA ARG A 231 34.24 -2.76 2.97
C ARG A 231 35.18 -3.33 1.92
N ARG A 232 36.37 -3.77 2.33
CA ARG A 232 37.34 -4.46 1.44
C ARG A 232 36.85 -5.85 1.06
N ALA A 233 35.93 -6.42 1.85
CA ALA A 233 35.27 -7.71 1.60
C ALA A 233 33.85 -7.52 1.07
N ASP A 234 33.62 -6.50 0.23
CA ASP A 234 32.33 -6.19 -0.41
C ASP A 234 31.17 -5.94 0.54
N LYS A 235 31.44 -5.56 1.78
CA LYS A 235 30.39 -5.12 2.71
C LYS A 235 30.08 -3.63 2.54
N PRO A 236 28.85 -3.19 2.78
CA PRO A 236 28.45 -1.78 2.50
C PRO A 236 29.15 -0.77 3.40
N VAL A 237 29.46 -1.13 4.63
CA VAL A 237 30.14 -0.30 5.63
C VAL A 237 31.09 -1.13 6.48
N ASP A 238 32.04 -0.48 7.14
CA ASP A 238 32.87 -1.11 8.14
C ASP A 238 32.13 -1.21 9.47
N LYS A 239 32.15 -2.36 10.10
CA LYS A 239 31.65 -2.60 11.46
C LYS A 239 32.61 -3.53 12.19
N PRO A 240 33.40 -3.04 13.15
CA PRO A 240 34.31 -3.85 13.92
C PRO A 240 33.58 -4.74 14.92
N ALA A 241 34.25 -5.80 15.37
CA ALA A 241 33.78 -6.62 16.49
C ALA A 241 33.59 -5.76 17.75
N GLY A 242 32.61 -6.11 18.55
CA GLY A 242 32.30 -5.36 19.78
C GLY A 242 31.44 -4.13 19.60
N GLN A 243 31.27 -3.63 18.40
CA GLN A 243 30.37 -2.51 18.12
C GLN A 243 28.92 -3.00 18.09
N GLU A 244 28.05 -2.39 18.91
CA GLU A 244 26.66 -2.80 19.07
C GLU A 244 25.71 -2.22 18.01
N PHE A 245 26.16 -1.28 17.21
CA PHE A 245 25.38 -0.61 16.16
C PHE A 245 26.10 -0.68 14.81
N VAL A 246 25.33 -0.57 13.75
CA VAL A 246 25.85 -0.30 12.41
C VAL A 246 25.61 1.17 12.08
N GLU A 247 26.58 1.82 11.43
CA GLU A 247 26.58 3.25 11.13
C GLU A 247 26.85 3.48 9.65
N ILE A 248 26.27 4.54 9.09
CA ILE A 248 26.66 5.11 7.79
C ILE A 248 27.44 6.42 8.06
N PRO A 249 28.78 6.40 8.10
CA PRO A 249 29.58 7.55 8.53
C PRO A 249 29.34 8.81 7.68
N ALA A 250 29.10 8.65 6.38
CA ALA A 250 28.77 9.76 5.49
C ALA A 250 27.49 10.49 5.92
N MET A 251 26.49 9.75 6.40
CA MET A 251 25.24 10.32 6.90
C MET A 251 25.41 10.91 8.31
N THR A 252 26.24 10.31 9.15
CA THR A 252 26.60 10.92 10.45
C THR A 252 27.27 12.26 10.26
N LYS A 253 28.18 12.39 9.31
CA LYS A 253 28.83 13.66 8.98
C LYS A 253 27.82 14.73 8.57
N LEU A 254 26.72 14.37 7.90
CA LEU A 254 25.70 15.31 7.42
C LEU A 254 24.62 15.62 8.46
N TYR A 255 24.17 14.61 9.20
CA TYR A 255 22.98 14.70 10.04
C TYR A 255 23.21 14.33 11.51
N GLY A 256 24.42 13.92 11.88
CA GLY A 256 24.78 13.56 13.24
C GLY A 256 24.72 14.71 14.24
N PHE A 257 24.85 14.40 15.52
CA PHE A 257 25.02 15.38 16.57
C PHE A 257 26.46 15.90 16.60
N ASP A 258 26.68 16.98 17.34
CA ASP A 258 28.00 17.58 17.58
C ASP A 258 28.74 17.85 16.26
N ASN A 259 28.07 18.52 15.32
CA ASN A 259 28.59 18.82 13.98
C ASN A 259 29.07 17.58 13.21
N GLY A 260 28.31 16.50 13.29
CA GLY A 260 28.56 15.25 12.56
C GLY A 260 29.60 14.33 13.20
N LYS A 261 29.96 14.57 14.45
CA LYS A 261 30.90 13.72 15.21
C LYS A 261 30.21 12.54 15.94
N LYS A 262 28.91 12.67 16.19
CA LYS A 262 28.15 11.69 16.98
C LYS A 262 26.93 11.20 16.19
N PRO A 263 26.74 9.87 16.05
CA PRO A 263 25.63 9.34 15.29
C PRO A 263 24.28 9.55 15.99
N ARG A 264 23.22 9.57 15.17
CA ARG A 264 21.84 9.50 15.64
C ARG A 264 21.41 8.04 15.61
N ILE A 265 21.33 7.42 16.79
CA ILE A 265 21.08 5.98 16.93
C ILE A 265 19.60 5.70 17.15
N LYS A 266 19.08 4.68 16.46
CA LYS A 266 17.76 4.09 16.68
C LYS A 266 17.92 2.62 17.08
N ILE A 267 17.09 2.15 17.99
CA ILE A 267 16.93 0.73 18.28
C ILE A 267 15.77 0.21 17.44
N VAL A 268 15.99 -0.89 16.72
CA VAL A 268 14.99 -1.55 15.88
C VAL A 268 14.91 -3.02 16.27
N GLU A 269 13.71 -3.54 16.40
CA GLU A 269 13.48 -4.93 16.79
C GLU A 269 13.03 -5.76 15.59
N PHE A 270 13.71 -6.89 15.38
CA PHE A 270 13.41 -7.93 14.40
C PHE A 270 13.09 -9.21 15.18
N GLN A 271 11.88 -9.29 15.70
CA GLN A 271 11.48 -10.25 16.74
C GLN A 271 11.68 -11.73 16.37
N ASP A 272 11.68 -12.02 15.07
CA ASP A 272 11.80 -13.39 14.55
C ASP A 272 13.21 -13.73 14.03
N GLU A 273 14.15 -12.78 14.11
CA GLU A 273 15.47 -13.00 13.53
C GLU A 273 16.41 -13.66 14.55
N GLU A 274 16.93 -14.84 14.18
CA GLU A 274 17.82 -15.66 15.01
C GLU A 274 19.28 -15.60 14.56
N ASN A 275 19.54 -15.19 13.31
CA ASN A 275 20.88 -15.14 12.76
C ASN A 275 21.49 -13.72 12.89
N PRO A 276 22.61 -13.55 13.62
CA PRO A 276 23.26 -12.25 13.83
C PRO A 276 23.72 -11.57 12.54
N GLU A 277 24.21 -12.32 11.54
CA GLU A 277 24.64 -11.78 10.25
C GLU A 277 23.46 -11.19 9.48
N ASN A 278 22.35 -11.92 9.45
CA ASN A 278 21.13 -11.49 8.80
C ASN A 278 20.50 -10.29 9.55
N LEU A 279 20.55 -10.33 10.88
CA LEU A 279 20.12 -9.21 11.72
C LEU A 279 20.91 -7.92 11.40
N LEU A 280 22.22 -8.02 11.22
CA LEU A 280 23.05 -6.89 10.82
C LEU A 280 22.65 -6.38 9.44
N TRP A 281 22.41 -7.28 8.48
CA TRP A 281 21.98 -6.90 7.13
C TRP A 281 20.62 -6.19 7.12
N LEU A 282 19.64 -6.72 7.82
CA LEU A 282 18.31 -6.11 7.97
C LEU A 282 18.39 -4.74 8.65
N SER A 283 19.24 -4.64 9.68
CA SER A 283 19.49 -3.38 10.38
C SER A 283 20.10 -2.32 9.46
N TYR A 284 21.08 -2.71 8.66
CA TYR A 284 21.71 -1.82 7.67
C TYR A 284 20.70 -1.37 6.61
N GLN A 285 19.90 -2.27 6.07
CA GLN A 285 18.86 -1.93 5.09
C GLN A 285 17.82 -0.95 5.67
N TRP A 286 17.43 -1.15 6.93
CA TRP A 286 16.56 -0.23 7.62
C TRP A 286 17.22 1.15 7.74
N LEU A 287 18.50 1.18 8.11
CA LEU A 287 19.28 2.41 8.27
C LEU A 287 19.41 3.16 6.94
N GLU A 288 19.76 2.48 5.86
CA GLU A 288 19.91 3.08 4.53
C GLU A 288 18.65 3.84 4.09
N LYS A 289 17.47 3.29 4.41
CA LYS A 289 16.18 3.93 4.13
C LYS A 289 15.92 5.15 5.02
N ASN A 290 16.36 5.10 6.29
CA ASN A 290 16.01 6.09 7.31
C ASN A 290 17.14 7.09 7.59
N SER A 291 18.24 7.04 6.85
CA SER A 291 19.40 7.91 7.05
C SER A 291 19.38 9.20 6.25
N ARG A 292 18.39 9.40 5.40
CA ARG A 292 18.26 10.55 4.50
C ARG A 292 16.85 11.15 4.51
N ILE A 293 16.75 12.41 4.10
CA ILE A 293 15.47 13.05 3.84
C ILE A 293 14.78 12.28 2.72
N GLN A 294 13.57 11.84 2.99
CA GLN A 294 12.76 11.16 1.99
C GLN A 294 11.92 12.17 1.23
N VAL A 295 12.00 12.10 -0.09
CA VAL A 295 11.28 13.01 -0.98
C VAL A 295 10.33 12.19 -1.82
N GLU A 296 9.05 12.45 -1.64
CA GLU A 296 7.98 11.91 -2.47
C GLU A 296 7.51 13.00 -3.42
N TYR A 297 7.47 12.70 -4.70
CA TYR A 297 6.87 13.57 -5.68
C TYR A 297 5.57 12.94 -6.17
N SER A 298 4.50 13.70 -6.11
CA SER A 298 3.26 13.34 -6.75
C SER A 298 3.07 14.22 -7.98
N ALA A 299 2.84 13.60 -9.12
CA ALA A 299 2.65 14.31 -10.36
C ALA A 299 1.37 13.84 -11.05
N THR A 300 0.58 14.79 -11.50
CA THR A 300 -0.46 14.53 -12.49
C THR A 300 0.11 14.84 -13.85
N VAL A 301 0.17 13.83 -14.70
CA VAL A 301 0.76 13.92 -16.03
C VAL A 301 -0.29 13.63 -17.09
N VAL A 302 -0.18 14.31 -18.21
CA VAL A 302 -0.97 14.03 -19.41
C VAL A 302 -0.08 13.39 -20.45
N ASN A 303 -0.68 12.65 -21.37
CA ASN A 303 0.02 12.00 -22.49
C ASN A 303 1.15 11.08 -22.03
N VAL A 304 0.84 10.22 -21.08
CA VAL A 304 1.80 9.31 -20.44
C VAL A 304 2.34 8.21 -21.36
N GLY A 305 1.70 7.96 -22.48
CA GLY A 305 2.08 6.86 -23.39
C GLY A 305 2.01 5.51 -22.67
N ASN A 306 3.00 4.67 -22.90
CA ASN A 306 3.10 3.31 -22.32
C ASN A 306 3.90 3.29 -21.01
N LEU A 307 3.67 4.26 -20.10
CA LEU A 307 4.33 4.31 -18.81
C LEU A 307 3.70 3.29 -17.85
N ASP A 308 4.55 2.50 -17.20
CA ASP A 308 4.15 1.42 -16.32
C ASP A 308 4.78 1.58 -14.91
N LEU A 309 4.25 0.83 -13.96
CA LEU A 309 4.78 0.74 -12.60
C LEU A 309 6.24 0.28 -12.64
N GLY A 310 7.11 0.95 -11.89
CA GLY A 310 8.53 0.66 -11.82
C GLY A 310 9.39 1.38 -12.87
N ASP A 311 8.80 1.98 -13.91
CA ASP A 311 9.55 2.68 -14.97
C ASP A 311 10.34 3.86 -14.40
N THR A 312 11.53 4.08 -14.97
CA THR A 312 12.35 5.25 -14.68
C THR A 312 12.04 6.35 -15.68
N VAL A 313 11.84 7.56 -15.17
CA VAL A 313 11.48 8.75 -15.95
C VAL A 313 12.32 9.94 -15.51
N GLY A 314 12.48 10.92 -16.39
CA GLY A 314 13.07 12.22 -16.07
C GLY A 314 11.99 13.23 -15.65
N ILE A 315 12.32 14.09 -14.73
CA ILE A 315 11.52 15.27 -14.38
C ILE A 315 12.35 16.52 -14.61
N SER A 316 11.74 17.49 -15.27
CA SER A 316 12.32 18.82 -15.47
C SER A 316 11.31 19.88 -15.08
N ASN A 317 11.59 20.59 -13.98
CA ASN A 317 10.83 21.76 -13.56
C ASN A 317 11.76 22.94 -13.37
N THR A 318 11.78 23.83 -14.37
CA THR A 318 12.66 25.02 -14.37
C THR A 318 12.31 26.01 -13.27
N LYS A 319 11.02 26.11 -12.87
CA LYS A 319 10.58 27.00 -11.80
C LYS A 319 11.09 26.58 -10.42
N LEU A 320 11.21 25.28 -10.20
CA LEU A 320 11.73 24.70 -8.97
C LEU A 320 13.23 24.39 -9.03
N GLY A 321 13.88 24.64 -10.17
CA GLY A 321 15.29 24.29 -10.39
C GLY A 321 15.56 22.79 -10.38
N VAL A 322 14.55 21.96 -10.67
CA VAL A 322 14.60 20.51 -10.49
C VAL A 322 14.80 19.83 -11.84
N LYS A 323 15.88 19.04 -11.95
CA LYS A 323 16.12 18.14 -13.09
C LYS A 323 16.76 16.86 -12.57
N TYR A 324 15.99 15.76 -12.55
CA TYR A 324 16.49 14.47 -12.05
C TYR A 324 15.76 13.28 -12.69
N LYS A 325 16.37 12.11 -12.61
CA LYS A 325 15.73 10.83 -12.94
C LYS A 325 15.13 10.23 -11.67
N THR A 326 13.94 9.69 -11.81
CA THR A 326 13.19 9.10 -10.71
C THR A 326 12.37 7.91 -11.20
N ARG A 327 11.74 7.18 -10.27
CA ARG A 327 10.92 6.01 -10.58
C ARG A 327 9.44 6.26 -10.37
N VAL A 328 8.64 5.57 -11.15
CA VAL A 328 7.20 5.41 -10.91
C VAL A 328 7.02 4.32 -9.85
N PHE A 329 6.66 4.69 -8.63
CA PHE A 329 6.39 3.73 -7.57
C PHE A 329 4.90 3.47 -7.34
N LYS A 330 4.02 4.34 -7.85
CA LYS A 330 2.57 4.25 -7.70
C LYS A 330 1.88 4.69 -8.98
N VAL A 331 0.81 3.99 -9.34
CA VAL A 331 -0.05 4.33 -10.48
C VAL A 331 -1.50 4.27 -10.01
N GLU A 332 -2.23 5.36 -10.19
CA GLU A 332 -3.70 5.41 -10.08
C GLU A 332 -4.27 5.56 -11.49
N ARG A 333 -4.53 4.43 -12.12
CA ARG A 333 -4.98 4.36 -13.51
C ARG A 333 -6.47 4.54 -13.61
N ASN A 334 -6.91 5.61 -14.28
CA ASN A 334 -8.29 5.73 -14.68
C ASN A 334 -8.53 4.86 -15.91
N LEU A 335 -9.31 3.78 -15.74
CA LEU A 335 -9.50 2.76 -16.78
C LEU A 335 -10.43 3.21 -17.90
N ILE A 336 -11.19 4.30 -17.73
CA ILE A 336 -12.08 4.85 -18.72
C ILE A 336 -11.39 5.95 -19.53
N ASN A 337 -10.68 6.83 -18.83
CA ASN A 337 -9.97 7.95 -19.43
C ASN A 337 -8.52 7.99 -18.94
N ASN A 338 -7.63 7.42 -19.72
CA ASN A 338 -6.20 7.33 -19.37
C ASN A 338 -5.53 8.71 -19.15
N ARG A 339 -6.10 9.78 -19.69
CA ARG A 339 -5.58 11.15 -19.45
C ARG A 339 -5.71 11.59 -18.00
N LEU A 340 -6.58 10.95 -17.22
CA LEU A 340 -6.78 11.21 -15.79
C LEU A 340 -5.95 10.29 -14.89
N THR A 341 -5.07 9.48 -15.47
CA THR A 341 -4.16 8.62 -14.72
C THR A 341 -3.14 9.47 -13.95
N LYS A 342 -2.97 9.15 -12.66
CA LYS A 342 -2.02 9.81 -11.77
C LYS A 342 -0.86 8.89 -11.45
N PHE A 343 0.33 9.46 -11.31
CA PHE A 343 1.54 8.72 -10.98
C PHE A 343 2.18 9.30 -9.71
N GLY A 344 2.54 8.39 -8.79
CA GLY A 344 3.48 8.68 -7.73
C GLY A 344 4.90 8.39 -8.24
N ILE A 345 5.75 9.39 -8.22
CA ILE A 345 7.13 9.32 -8.68
C ILE A 345 8.06 9.83 -7.60
N GLY A 346 9.19 9.18 -7.39
CA GLY A 346 10.13 9.57 -6.35
C GLY A 346 10.81 8.38 -5.69
N ASP A 347 11.45 8.66 -4.56
CA ASP A 347 12.00 7.65 -3.69
C ASP A 347 10.86 7.03 -2.86
N LYS A 348 10.55 5.77 -3.13
CA LYS A 348 9.56 5.06 -2.32
C LYS A 348 10.12 4.81 -0.93
N VAL A 349 9.41 5.27 0.08
CA VAL A 349 9.51 4.68 1.42
C VAL A 349 8.93 3.28 1.32
N THR A 350 9.77 2.27 1.37
CA THR A 350 9.31 0.87 1.34
C THR A 350 8.57 0.59 2.64
N THR A 351 7.28 0.75 2.63
CA THR A 351 6.42 0.20 3.67
C THR A 351 6.20 -1.27 3.34
N SER A 352 6.31 -2.13 4.33
CA SER A 352 5.91 -3.54 4.22
C SER A 352 4.47 -3.62 3.67
N PRO A 353 4.13 -4.60 2.84
CA PRO A 353 2.73 -4.83 2.45
C PRO A 353 1.76 -4.89 3.64
N PHE A 354 2.28 -5.22 4.82
CA PHE A 354 1.54 -5.28 6.09
C PHE A 354 1.18 -3.91 6.67
N SER A 355 2.05 -2.90 6.53
CA SER A 355 1.79 -1.56 7.06
C SER A 355 0.64 -0.86 6.35
N ARG A 356 0.31 -1.25 5.12
CA ARG A 356 -0.78 -0.64 4.38
C ARG A 356 -2.18 -1.13 4.79
N THR A 357 -2.30 -2.32 5.34
CA THR A 357 -3.56 -2.76 5.97
C THR A 357 -3.87 -1.88 7.19
N LEU A 358 -2.83 -1.50 7.93
CA LEU A 358 -2.93 -0.55 9.05
C LEU A 358 -3.17 0.90 8.57
N GLU A 359 -2.58 1.32 7.45
CA GLU A 359 -2.85 2.64 6.84
C GLU A 359 -4.27 2.71 6.27
N LEU A 360 -4.73 1.67 5.56
CA LEU A 360 -6.13 1.59 5.09
C LEU A 360 -7.13 1.58 6.25
N ALA A 361 -6.83 0.91 7.36
CA ALA A 361 -7.66 0.97 8.56
C ALA A 361 -7.66 2.36 9.20
N LYS A 362 -6.51 3.05 9.21
CA LYS A 362 -6.40 4.45 9.63
C LYS A 362 -7.11 5.40 8.69
N ASP A 363 -6.96 5.21 7.37
CA ASP A 363 -7.62 6.03 6.35
C ASP A 363 -9.14 5.83 6.37
N MET A 364 -9.62 4.60 6.61
CA MET A 364 -11.05 4.34 6.83
C MET A 364 -11.55 5.00 8.11
N LYS A 365 -10.77 4.96 9.20
CA LYS A 365 -11.14 5.63 10.45
C LYS A 365 -11.15 7.14 10.27
N ASN A 366 -10.14 7.72 9.64
CA ASN A 366 -10.11 9.14 9.32
C ASN A 366 -11.27 9.55 8.41
N PHE A 367 -11.63 8.71 7.43
CA PHE A 367 -12.80 8.95 6.57
C PHE A 367 -14.12 8.87 7.36
N GLN A 368 -14.24 7.95 8.32
CA GLN A 368 -15.38 7.90 9.22
C GLN A 368 -15.45 9.14 10.11
N ASP A 369 -14.34 9.54 10.70
CA ASP A 369 -14.24 10.73 11.55
C ASP A 369 -14.53 12.01 10.73
N ASP A 370 -14.01 12.14 9.52
CA ASP A 370 -14.30 13.23 8.58
C ASP A 370 -15.79 13.25 8.17
N THR A 371 -16.37 12.08 7.93
CA THR A 371 -17.79 11.97 7.57
C THR A 371 -18.68 12.39 8.74
N ILE A 372 -18.35 11.98 9.95
CA ILE A 372 -19.06 12.41 11.17
C ILE A 372 -18.92 13.93 11.35
N TYR A 373 -17.71 14.47 11.21
CA TYR A 373 -17.44 15.89 11.28
C TYR A 373 -18.29 16.70 10.27
N TRP A 374 -18.35 16.23 9.01
CA TRP A 374 -19.16 16.90 7.98
C TRP A 374 -20.67 16.78 8.24
N LEU A 375 -21.13 15.63 8.74
CA LEU A 375 -22.54 15.48 9.14
C LEU A 375 -22.90 16.42 10.29
N ASP A 376 -22.03 16.56 11.28
CA ASP A 376 -22.25 17.52 12.38
C ASP A 376 -22.23 18.96 11.89
N LYS A 377 -21.34 19.32 10.95
CA LYS A 377 -21.32 20.64 10.31
C LYS A 377 -22.57 20.93 9.47
N ILE A 378 -23.08 19.94 8.76
CA ILE A 378 -24.35 20.05 8.03
C ILE A 378 -25.48 20.23 9.02
N ARG A 379 -25.48 19.50 10.12
CA ARG A 379 -26.48 19.59 11.18
C ARG A 379 -26.48 20.97 11.87
N GLU A 380 -25.29 21.49 12.20
CA GLU A 380 -25.11 22.84 12.71
C GLU A 380 -25.68 23.88 11.73
N ARG A 381 -25.30 23.81 10.43
CA ARG A 381 -25.78 24.76 9.42
C ARG A 381 -27.29 24.66 9.18
N LEU A 382 -27.86 23.45 9.22
CA LEU A 382 -29.31 23.30 9.12
C LEU A 382 -30.01 23.89 10.35
N SER A 383 -29.47 23.65 11.55
CA SER A 383 -30.01 24.22 12.77
C SER A 383 -29.92 25.75 12.77
N ASP A 384 -28.81 26.34 12.35
CA ASP A 384 -28.61 27.78 12.22
C ASP A 384 -29.53 28.38 11.17
N LYS A 385 -29.75 27.69 10.06
CA LYS A 385 -30.66 28.15 9.00
C LYS A 385 -32.10 28.16 9.48
N PHE A 386 -32.55 27.14 10.18
CA PHE A 386 -33.88 27.08 10.77
C PHE A 386 -34.09 28.13 11.86
N LEU A 387 -33.05 28.46 12.63
CA LEU A 387 -33.08 29.46 13.67
C LEU A 387 -33.14 30.89 13.13
N ASN A 388 -32.55 31.16 11.95
CA ASN A 388 -32.38 32.51 11.43
C ASN A 388 -33.43 32.93 10.38
N GLU A 389 -34.00 32.00 9.61
CA GLU A 389 -34.94 32.34 8.54
C GLU A 389 -36.35 32.65 9.02
N ASP A 390 -36.82 32.10 10.18
CA ASP A 390 -38.20 32.26 10.65
C ASP A 390 -38.34 33.00 11.98
N GLY A 391 -37.22 33.42 12.60
CA GLY A 391 -37.26 34.18 13.86
C GLY A 391 -37.72 33.35 15.08
N TYR A 392 -37.77 32.05 14.98
CA TYR A 392 -38.11 31.15 16.08
C TYR A 392 -36.87 30.56 16.71
N ASN A 393 -36.79 30.65 18.01
CA ASN A 393 -35.71 30.00 18.78
C ASN A 393 -36.18 28.58 19.17
N TYR A 394 -35.73 27.58 18.44
CA TYR A 394 -36.03 26.19 18.72
C TYR A 394 -34.91 25.57 19.55
N ASP A 395 -35.14 25.43 20.83
CA ASP A 395 -34.28 24.64 21.68
C ASP A 395 -34.68 23.13 21.58
N LEU A 396 -34.10 22.46 20.62
CA LEU A 396 -34.35 21.04 20.35
C LEU A 396 -33.94 20.13 21.51
N LYS A 397 -33.19 20.63 22.51
CA LYS A 397 -32.75 19.86 23.67
C LYS A 397 -33.60 20.04 24.91
N ALA A 398 -34.20 21.18 25.06
CA ALA A 398 -34.89 21.57 26.32
C ALA A 398 -36.41 21.44 26.27
N ASN A 399 -37.05 21.68 25.10
CA ASN A 399 -38.49 21.63 24.97
C ASN A 399 -38.96 20.64 23.92
N ASN A 400 -39.85 19.77 24.29
CA ASN A 400 -40.49 18.85 23.35
C ASN A 400 -41.55 19.55 22.45
N GLU A 401 -41.64 20.85 22.50
CA GLU A 401 -42.53 21.66 21.65
C GLU A 401 -41.73 22.26 20.51
N TYR A 402 -41.94 21.75 19.32
CA TYR A 402 -41.34 22.25 18.10
C TYR A 402 -42.36 23.06 17.33
N LYS A 403 -42.09 24.35 17.13
CA LYS A 403 -42.79 25.15 16.15
C LYS A 403 -41.94 25.22 14.89
N LEU A 404 -42.15 24.29 13.99
CA LEU A 404 -41.43 24.25 12.75
C LEU A 404 -42.25 24.89 11.63
N PRO A 405 -41.64 25.64 10.71
CA PRO A 405 -42.33 26.15 9.54
C PRO A 405 -42.80 24.99 8.65
N ALA A 406 -43.72 25.29 7.74
CA ALA A 406 -44.15 24.30 6.76
C ALA A 406 -42.96 23.81 5.95
N GLY A 407 -42.61 22.54 6.07
CA GLY A 407 -41.41 21.97 5.47
C GLY A 407 -41.04 20.63 6.06
N TYR A 408 -39.76 20.34 6.07
CA TYR A 408 -39.22 19.06 6.55
C TYR A 408 -38.85 19.12 8.02
N TYR A 409 -39.23 18.09 8.76
CA TYR A 409 -38.88 17.95 10.16
C TYR A 409 -37.98 16.73 10.36
N SER A 410 -36.93 16.91 11.15
CA SER A 410 -36.14 15.83 11.66
C SER A 410 -36.24 15.86 13.18
N PHE A 411 -36.63 14.75 13.77
CA PHE A 411 -36.76 14.59 15.19
C PHE A 411 -35.77 13.56 15.70
N ASP A 412 -35.02 13.92 16.71
CA ASP A 412 -34.15 12.96 17.43
C ASP A 412 -34.97 12.07 18.40
N LYS A 413 -36.24 12.39 18.56
CA LYS A 413 -37.20 11.61 19.37
C LYS A 413 -38.43 11.27 18.56
N PRO A 414 -39.13 10.20 18.95
CA PRO A 414 -40.38 9.83 18.31
C PRO A 414 -41.39 10.99 18.26
N ILE A 415 -42.06 11.11 17.13
CA ILE A 415 -43.07 12.16 16.86
C ILE A 415 -44.25 12.09 17.84
N ASP A 416 -44.51 10.94 18.45
CA ASP A 416 -45.56 10.73 19.45
C ASP A 416 -45.35 11.53 20.72
N GLN A 417 -44.21 12.16 20.92
CA GLN A 417 -43.96 13.10 22.02
C GLN A 417 -44.24 14.55 21.65
N ASN A 418 -45.19 14.77 20.78
CA ASN A 418 -45.88 16.02 20.54
C ASN A 418 -45.13 17.07 19.71
N PRO A 419 -44.97 16.87 18.44
CA PRO A 419 -44.75 18.03 17.59
C PRO A 419 -46.04 18.81 17.55
N THR A 420 -45.96 20.10 17.83
CA THR A 420 -47.08 21.00 17.74
C THR A 420 -47.64 21.15 16.32
N LYS A 421 -46.87 20.68 15.34
CA LYS A 421 -47.25 20.64 13.94
C LYS A 421 -46.38 19.66 13.15
N VAL A 422 -46.99 18.75 12.43
CA VAL A 422 -46.35 17.94 11.39
C VAL A 422 -46.51 18.66 10.07
N VAL A 423 -45.49 18.73 9.28
CA VAL A 423 -45.47 19.38 7.99
C VAL A 423 -44.88 18.46 6.94
N TYR A 424 -45.41 18.55 5.77
CA TYR A 424 -45.11 17.73 4.62
C TYR A 424 -44.03 18.33 3.73
#